data_27718300d626958f9fc52bfac90b1b2e
#
_entry.id   27718300d626958f9fc52bfac90b1b2e
#
_cell.length_a   1.000
_cell.length_b   1.000
_cell.length_c   1.000
_cell.angle_alpha   90.00
_cell.angle_beta   90.00
_cell.angle_gamma   90.00
#
_symmetry.space_group_name_H-M   'P 1'
#
loop_
_entity.id
_entity.type
_entity.pdbx_description
1 polymer ?
#
loop_
_entity_poly.entity_id
_entity_poly.type
_entity_poly.pdbx_seq_one_letter_code
_entity_poly.pdbx_strand_id
1 'polypeptide(L)'
;MNVLVIDVGGTHVKFLASGQTERREFVSGKNLTPQRMVSEVRKLVADWDYEAISIGYPGPVIRDQPVLEPWNLGKGWVDFDFKKAFKLPVKIINDAAMQALGSYRRGKMLFLGLGTGLGSALIIEGQIVPLELAHLPYRKSTFEDYIGLRGLDKYGKKKWRRFVQDVTARLIAAFEPDEVVLGGGNVHRLKELPPLCRAGDNADAFRGGFRLWETHGVSRVPASPVPGTKEIIKRHKTKITSRK
;
A
#
# COMPACT_ATOMS: atom_id res chain seq x y z
N MET A 1 -1.28 -21.57 -11.11
CA MET A 1 -2.36 -21.01 -10.26
C MET A 1 -2.68 -19.62 -10.80
N ASN A 2 -3.92 -19.38 -11.19
CA ASN A 2 -4.38 -18.10 -11.66
C ASN A 2 -4.83 -17.24 -10.47
N VAL A 3 -4.36 -16.01 -10.40
CA VAL A 3 -4.61 -15.09 -9.27
C VAL A 3 -5.35 -13.86 -9.75
N LEU A 4 -6.40 -13.47 -9.04
CA LEU A 4 -7.02 -12.16 -9.18
C LEU A 4 -6.37 -11.21 -8.17
N VAL A 5 -5.77 -10.13 -8.64
CA VAL A 5 -5.22 -9.06 -7.80
C VAL A 5 -6.20 -7.91 -7.75
N ILE A 6 -6.54 -7.46 -6.55
CA ILE A 6 -7.44 -6.34 -6.28
C ILE A 6 -6.65 -5.27 -5.51
N ASP A 7 -6.48 -4.10 -6.11
CA ASP A 7 -5.86 -2.93 -5.50
C ASP A 7 -6.96 -1.96 -5.04
N VAL A 8 -7.18 -1.88 -3.74
CA VAL A 8 -8.24 -1.07 -3.14
C VAL A 8 -7.73 0.33 -2.85
N GLY A 9 -7.98 1.25 -3.77
CA GLY A 9 -7.65 2.66 -3.60
C GLY A 9 -8.81 3.50 -3.08
N GLY A 10 -8.51 4.70 -2.58
CA GLY A 10 -9.52 5.65 -2.07
C GLY A 10 -10.42 6.27 -3.15
N THR A 11 -10.03 6.22 -4.42
CA THR A 11 -10.80 6.75 -5.57
C THR A 11 -11.26 5.67 -6.54
N HIS A 12 -10.49 4.62 -6.72
CA HIS A 12 -10.80 3.49 -7.59
C HIS A 12 -10.37 2.19 -6.93
N VAL A 13 -11.13 1.13 -7.16
CA VAL A 13 -10.68 -0.25 -6.98
C VAL A 13 -10.26 -0.75 -8.36
N LYS A 14 -9.02 -1.22 -8.46
CA LYS A 14 -8.44 -1.73 -9.71
C LYS A 14 -8.16 -3.21 -9.56
N PHE A 15 -8.33 -3.97 -10.61
CA PHE A 15 -8.08 -5.40 -10.56
C PHE A 15 -7.58 -5.95 -11.89
N LEU A 16 -6.78 -7.01 -11.78
CA LEU A 16 -6.18 -7.72 -12.90
C LEU A 16 -6.03 -9.19 -12.53
N ALA A 17 -6.40 -10.08 -13.43
CA ALA A 17 -6.17 -11.51 -13.25
C ALA A 17 -4.95 -11.99 -14.05
N SER A 18 -4.37 -13.11 -13.63
CA SER A 18 -3.32 -13.80 -14.38
C SER A 18 -3.76 -14.05 -15.83
N GLY A 19 -2.87 -13.79 -16.78
CA GLY A 19 -3.14 -13.96 -18.21
C GLY A 19 -3.95 -12.81 -18.86
N GLN A 20 -4.47 -11.88 -18.10
CA GLN A 20 -5.14 -10.69 -18.63
C GLN A 20 -4.13 -9.58 -18.90
N THR A 21 -4.34 -8.84 -20.01
CA THR A 21 -3.50 -7.70 -20.40
C THR A 21 -4.09 -6.36 -19.99
N GLU A 22 -5.41 -6.28 -19.87
CA GLU A 22 -6.13 -5.07 -19.50
C GLU A 22 -6.73 -5.18 -18.11
N ARG A 23 -6.39 -4.21 -17.28
CA ARG A 23 -7.01 -4.06 -15.97
C ARG A 23 -8.44 -3.56 -16.09
N ARG A 24 -9.29 -3.96 -15.15
CA ARG A 24 -10.62 -3.38 -14.95
C ARG A 24 -10.62 -2.55 -13.66
N GLU A 25 -11.52 -1.60 -13.56
CA GLU A 25 -11.65 -0.75 -12.38
C GLU A 25 -13.08 -0.24 -12.21
N PHE A 26 -13.42 0.18 -10.99
CA PHE A 26 -14.61 0.95 -10.69
C PHE A 26 -14.32 2.02 -9.64
N VAL A 27 -15.16 3.05 -9.59
CA VAL A 27 -15.03 4.17 -8.64
C VAL A 27 -15.30 3.68 -7.23
N SER A 28 -14.37 3.93 -6.30
CA SER A 28 -14.52 3.68 -4.87
C SER A 28 -15.10 4.91 -4.14
N GLY A 29 -14.72 5.16 -2.92
CA GLY A 29 -15.07 6.34 -2.14
C GLY A 29 -15.79 5.99 -0.84
N LYS A 30 -16.23 7.02 -0.11
CA LYS A 30 -16.72 6.94 1.27
C LYS A 30 -17.89 5.96 1.54
N ASN A 31 -18.58 5.54 0.49
CA ASN A 31 -19.72 4.61 0.60
C ASN A 31 -19.35 3.17 0.18
N LEU A 32 -18.10 2.90 -0.16
CA LEU A 32 -17.68 1.56 -0.55
C LEU A 32 -17.45 0.68 0.68
N THR A 33 -18.35 -0.25 0.90
CA THR A 33 -18.20 -1.32 1.93
C THR A 33 -17.51 -2.54 1.32
N PRO A 34 -16.95 -3.45 2.13
CA PRO A 34 -16.32 -4.68 1.62
C PRO A 34 -17.32 -5.57 0.88
N GLN A 35 -18.57 -5.65 1.34
CA GLN A 35 -19.62 -6.41 0.66
C GLN A 35 -19.88 -5.90 -0.76
N ARG A 36 -19.98 -4.57 -0.90
CA ARG A 36 -20.16 -3.92 -2.20
C ARG A 36 -18.96 -4.13 -3.09
N MET A 37 -17.75 -4.00 -2.54
CA MET A 37 -16.50 -4.27 -3.28
C MET A 37 -16.48 -5.69 -3.84
N VAL A 38 -16.77 -6.71 -3.02
CA VAL A 38 -16.84 -8.11 -3.45
C VAL A 38 -17.87 -8.30 -4.56
N SER A 39 -19.06 -7.73 -4.40
CA SER A 39 -20.15 -7.83 -5.38
C SER A 39 -19.77 -7.23 -6.73
N GLU A 40 -19.22 -6.00 -6.74
CA GLU A 40 -18.83 -5.31 -7.97
C GLU A 40 -17.65 -6.02 -8.66
N VAL A 41 -16.64 -6.46 -7.89
CA VAL A 41 -15.53 -7.22 -8.46
C VAL A 41 -16.05 -8.50 -9.14
N ARG A 42 -16.84 -9.32 -8.45
CA ARG A 42 -17.39 -10.56 -9.02
C ARG A 42 -18.15 -10.33 -10.32
N LYS A 43 -18.97 -9.27 -10.37
CA LYS A 43 -19.72 -8.91 -11.57
C LYS A 43 -18.80 -8.54 -12.72
N LEU A 44 -17.77 -7.73 -12.43
CA LEU A 44 -16.88 -7.19 -13.46
C LEU A 44 -15.83 -8.18 -13.95
N VAL A 45 -15.57 -9.28 -13.23
CA VAL A 45 -14.62 -10.33 -13.61
C VAL A 45 -15.29 -11.68 -13.86
N ALA A 46 -16.59 -11.71 -14.14
CA ALA A 46 -17.35 -12.95 -14.33
C ALA A 46 -16.86 -13.82 -15.49
N ASP A 47 -16.17 -13.21 -16.44
CA ASP A 47 -15.54 -13.83 -17.61
C ASP A 47 -14.06 -14.21 -17.41
N TRP A 48 -13.51 -14.00 -16.19
CA TRP A 48 -12.13 -14.33 -15.86
C TRP A 48 -12.02 -15.59 -15.01
N ASP A 49 -10.98 -16.37 -15.29
CA ASP A 49 -10.64 -17.57 -14.52
C ASP A 49 -9.57 -17.28 -13.48
N TYR A 50 -9.85 -17.57 -12.21
CA TYR A 50 -8.89 -17.42 -11.09
C TYR A 50 -9.23 -18.36 -9.93
N GLU A 51 -8.19 -18.82 -9.23
CA GLU A 51 -8.26 -19.79 -8.14
C GLU A 51 -7.90 -19.18 -6.78
N ALA A 52 -7.30 -18.00 -6.78
CA ALA A 52 -6.84 -17.29 -5.58
C ALA A 52 -6.93 -15.79 -5.76
N ILE A 53 -6.95 -15.05 -4.65
CA ILE A 53 -7.13 -13.59 -4.66
C ILE A 53 -6.07 -12.93 -3.79
N SER A 54 -5.46 -11.86 -4.31
CA SER A 54 -4.65 -10.91 -3.55
C SER A 54 -5.40 -9.59 -3.39
N ILE A 55 -5.43 -9.04 -2.19
CA ILE A 55 -6.05 -7.74 -1.92
C ILE A 55 -4.98 -6.79 -1.35
N GLY A 56 -4.71 -5.69 -2.06
CA GLY A 56 -4.00 -4.53 -1.53
C GLY A 56 -4.97 -3.63 -0.80
N TYR A 57 -4.78 -3.47 0.50
CA TYR A 57 -5.69 -2.75 1.39
C TYR A 57 -5.11 -1.40 1.82
N PRO A 58 -5.87 -0.28 1.77
CA PRO A 58 -5.36 1.05 2.12
C PRO A 58 -5.34 1.26 3.65
N GLY A 59 -4.55 0.48 4.35
CA GLY A 59 -4.40 0.53 5.79
C GLY A 59 -3.58 -0.64 6.34
N PRO A 60 -3.39 -0.70 7.66
CA PRO A 60 -2.61 -1.75 8.27
C PRO A 60 -3.34 -3.09 8.23
N VAL A 61 -2.58 -4.13 7.91
CA VAL A 61 -3.03 -5.53 7.81
C VAL A 61 -2.15 -6.41 8.69
N ILE A 62 -2.75 -7.26 9.50
CA ILE A 62 -2.07 -8.26 10.33
C ILE A 62 -2.68 -9.64 10.03
N ARG A 63 -1.84 -10.60 9.58
CA ARG A 63 -2.28 -11.97 9.28
C ARG A 63 -3.49 -12.02 8.33
N ASP A 64 -3.37 -11.37 7.18
CA ASP A 64 -4.43 -11.26 6.18
C ASP A 64 -5.74 -10.62 6.69
N GLN A 65 -5.70 -9.84 7.78
CA GLN A 65 -6.86 -9.14 8.32
C GLN A 65 -6.61 -7.64 8.41
N PRO A 66 -7.47 -6.78 7.85
CA PRO A 66 -7.49 -5.37 8.12
C PRO A 66 -7.71 -5.11 9.62
N VAL A 67 -6.90 -4.22 10.22
CA VAL A 67 -6.98 -3.92 11.67
C VAL A 67 -7.53 -2.53 11.98
N LEU A 68 -7.67 -1.68 10.96
CA LEU A 68 -8.30 -0.37 11.05
C LEU A 68 -9.21 -0.14 9.85
N GLU A 69 -10.30 0.57 10.04
CA GLU A 69 -11.16 1.02 8.95
C GLU A 69 -10.40 1.99 8.02
N PRO A 70 -10.61 1.91 6.70
CA PRO A 70 -9.92 2.76 5.74
C PRO A 70 -10.51 4.17 5.82
N TRP A 71 -9.63 5.19 5.80
CA TRP A 71 -10.05 6.58 5.99
C TRP A 71 -10.99 7.12 4.89
N ASN A 72 -10.76 6.71 3.65
CA ASN A 72 -11.46 7.23 2.48
C ASN A 72 -12.55 6.31 1.92
N LEU A 73 -12.89 5.23 2.62
CA LEU A 73 -13.90 4.25 2.22
C LEU A 73 -15.00 4.14 3.27
N GLY A 74 -16.04 3.36 2.97
CA GLY A 74 -17.07 2.98 3.93
C GLY A 74 -16.50 2.10 5.05
N LYS A 75 -17.34 1.75 6.00
CA LYS A 75 -16.99 0.93 7.17
C LYS A 75 -17.27 -0.55 6.95
N GLY A 76 -16.82 -1.38 7.90
CA GLY A 76 -17.08 -2.81 7.94
C GLY A 76 -15.97 -3.65 7.32
N TRP A 77 -14.78 -3.08 7.10
CA TRP A 77 -13.62 -3.79 6.56
C TRP A 77 -12.87 -4.61 7.60
N VAL A 78 -12.85 -4.11 8.85
CA VAL A 78 -12.29 -4.84 9.98
C VAL A 78 -13.19 -6.03 10.28
N ASP A 79 -12.62 -7.21 10.45
CA ASP A 79 -13.31 -8.47 10.73
C ASP A 79 -14.20 -9.01 9.58
N PHE A 80 -14.17 -8.41 8.38
CA PHE A 80 -14.85 -8.96 7.21
C PHE A 80 -14.15 -10.21 6.69
N ASP A 81 -14.90 -11.29 6.54
CA ASP A 81 -14.37 -12.57 6.03
C ASP A 81 -14.35 -12.60 4.50
N PHE A 82 -13.27 -12.11 3.92
CA PHE A 82 -13.06 -12.12 2.47
C PHE A 82 -12.99 -13.54 1.89
N LYS A 83 -12.43 -14.52 2.62
CA LYS A 83 -12.33 -15.91 2.16
C LYS A 83 -13.72 -16.51 1.99
N LYS A 84 -14.59 -16.32 2.98
CA LYS A 84 -15.99 -16.75 2.91
C LYS A 84 -16.76 -16.02 1.81
N ALA A 85 -16.54 -14.71 1.69
CA ALA A 85 -17.25 -13.89 0.72
C ALA A 85 -16.88 -14.24 -0.73
N PHE A 86 -15.62 -14.48 -1.03
CA PHE A 86 -15.17 -14.90 -2.37
C PHE A 86 -15.28 -16.41 -2.62
N LYS A 87 -15.35 -17.22 -1.57
CA LYS A 87 -15.27 -18.70 -1.59
C LYS A 87 -13.97 -19.22 -2.21
N LEU A 88 -12.89 -18.48 -2.06
CA LEU A 88 -11.55 -18.75 -2.58
C LEU A 88 -10.48 -18.41 -1.53
N PRO A 89 -9.27 -18.93 -1.66
CA PRO A 89 -8.14 -18.48 -0.88
C PRO A 89 -7.87 -17.00 -1.12
N VAL A 90 -7.72 -16.22 -0.04
CA VAL A 90 -7.44 -14.77 -0.10
C VAL A 90 -6.22 -14.45 0.75
N LYS A 91 -5.28 -13.69 0.19
CA LYS A 91 -4.20 -13.03 0.91
C LYS A 91 -4.41 -11.51 0.88
N ILE A 92 -4.31 -10.88 2.04
CA ILE A 92 -4.49 -9.43 2.16
C ILE A 92 -3.19 -8.83 2.69
N ILE A 93 -2.76 -7.73 2.08
CA ILE A 93 -1.58 -6.98 2.49
C ILE A 93 -1.87 -5.48 2.35
N ASN A 94 -1.11 -4.64 3.03
CA ASN A 94 -1.17 -3.19 2.80
C ASN A 94 -0.85 -2.86 1.32
N ASP A 95 -1.55 -1.90 0.72
CA ASP A 95 -1.44 -1.50 -0.69
C ASP A 95 -0.02 -1.06 -1.08
N ALA A 96 0.64 -0.25 -0.23
CA ALA A 96 2.03 0.16 -0.47
C ALA A 96 3.00 -1.03 -0.36
N ALA A 97 2.75 -1.96 0.56
CA ALA A 97 3.54 -3.19 0.67
C ALA A 97 3.34 -4.11 -0.54
N MET A 98 2.14 -4.18 -1.10
CA MET A 98 1.89 -4.92 -2.34
C MET A 98 2.62 -4.28 -3.53
N GLN A 99 2.60 -2.95 -3.63
CA GLN A 99 3.34 -2.24 -4.67
C GLN A 99 4.87 -2.39 -4.49
N ALA A 100 5.36 -2.34 -3.25
CA ALA A 100 6.76 -2.58 -2.92
C ALA A 100 7.21 -3.97 -3.40
N LEU A 101 6.40 -4.99 -3.13
CA LEU A 101 6.68 -6.36 -3.53
C LEU A 101 6.81 -6.50 -5.05
N GLY A 102 5.95 -5.85 -5.81
CA GLY A 102 6.00 -5.86 -7.27
C GLY A 102 7.23 -5.16 -7.83
N SER A 103 7.70 -4.12 -7.17
CA SER A 103 8.87 -3.35 -7.58
C SER A 103 10.20 -3.97 -7.10
N TYR A 104 10.17 -4.91 -6.14
CA TYR A 104 11.36 -5.51 -5.54
C TYR A 104 12.21 -6.29 -6.54
N ARG A 105 13.52 -6.13 -6.45
CA ARG A 105 14.52 -6.83 -7.26
C ARG A 105 15.43 -7.72 -6.42
N ARG A 106 16.13 -7.13 -5.42
CA ARG A 106 17.10 -7.83 -4.55
C ARG A 106 17.52 -6.96 -3.37
N GLY A 107 18.16 -7.56 -2.38
CA GLY A 107 18.80 -6.89 -1.25
C GLY A 107 17.84 -6.22 -0.29
N LYS A 108 18.26 -5.09 0.30
CA LYS A 108 17.44 -4.28 1.21
C LYS A 108 16.83 -3.09 0.46
N MET A 109 15.56 -3.13 0.17
CA MET A 109 14.84 -2.11 -0.58
C MET A 109 13.84 -1.38 0.32
N LEU A 110 13.93 -0.05 0.37
CA LEU A 110 12.90 0.81 0.96
C LEU A 110 11.94 1.31 -0.12
N PHE A 111 10.64 1.10 0.08
CA PHE A 111 9.58 1.63 -0.78
C PHE A 111 8.91 2.83 -0.12
N LEU A 112 8.72 3.91 -0.88
CA LEU A 112 8.00 5.12 -0.47
C LEU A 112 6.97 5.47 -1.53
N GLY A 113 5.69 5.33 -1.21
CA GLY A 113 4.56 5.63 -2.10
C GLY A 113 4.09 7.07 -1.95
N LEU A 114 4.43 7.94 -2.90
CA LEU A 114 4.02 9.34 -2.96
C LEU A 114 2.63 9.46 -3.60
N GLY A 115 1.60 9.20 -2.81
CA GLY A 115 0.20 9.22 -3.22
C GLY A 115 -0.60 10.32 -2.51
N THR A 116 -1.84 10.02 -2.14
CA THR A 116 -2.66 10.86 -1.25
C THR A 116 -1.97 11.04 0.08
N GLY A 117 -1.42 9.95 0.64
CA GLY A 117 -0.54 9.94 1.81
C GLY A 117 0.89 9.54 1.44
N LEU A 118 1.59 8.98 2.44
CA LEU A 118 2.90 8.36 2.30
C LEU A 118 2.79 6.87 2.65
N GLY A 119 2.68 6.00 1.65
CA GLY A 119 2.82 4.57 1.85
C GLY A 119 4.27 4.17 2.03
N SER A 120 4.55 3.14 2.83
CA SER A 120 5.93 2.68 3.04
C SER A 120 6.03 1.19 3.34
N ALA A 121 7.09 0.58 2.86
CA ALA A 121 7.44 -0.81 3.16
C ALA A 121 8.95 -1.01 3.05
N LEU A 122 9.49 -1.95 3.81
CA LEU A 122 10.87 -2.41 3.72
C LEU A 122 10.86 -3.86 3.23
N ILE A 123 11.73 -4.19 2.30
CA ILE A 123 11.97 -5.57 1.89
C ILE A 123 13.45 -5.88 2.11
N ILE A 124 13.72 -6.98 2.80
CA ILE A 124 15.08 -7.46 3.08
C ILE A 124 15.14 -8.91 2.62
N GLU A 125 16.00 -9.19 1.63
CA GLU A 125 16.18 -10.54 1.07
C GLU A 125 14.83 -11.24 0.76
N GLY A 126 13.91 -10.51 0.12
CA GLY A 126 12.59 -11.01 -0.24
C GLY A 126 11.56 -11.03 0.91
N GLN A 127 11.94 -10.71 2.13
CA GLN A 127 11.01 -10.61 3.26
C GLN A 127 10.41 -9.21 3.35
N ILE A 128 9.09 -9.11 3.24
CA ILE A 128 8.39 -7.83 3.27
C ILE A 128 7.95 -7.46 4.68
N VAL A 129 8.27 -6.23 5.07
CA VAL A 129 7.89 -5.59 6.33
C VAL A 129 7.09 -4.33 6.01
N PRO A 130 5.75 -4.32 6.15
CA PRO A 130 4.96 -3.11 6.04
C PRO A 130 5.37 -2.09 7.09
N LEU A 131 5.49 -0.82 6.69
CA LEU A 131 5.87 0.28 7.57
C LEU A 131 4.79 1.37 7.57
N GLU A 132 4.71 2.14 8.65
CA GLU A 132 3.82 3.30 8.80
C GLU A 132 4.64 4.57 9.06
N LEU A 133 5.55 4.91 8.14
CA LEU A 133 6.44 6.07 8.28
C LEU A 133 5.71 7.42 8.10
N ALA A 134 4.51 7.40 7.52
CA ALA A 134 3.68 8.58 7.26
C ALA A 134 3.54 9.50 8.47
N HIS A 135 3.40 8.92 9.66
CA HIS A 135 3.08 9.62 10.89
C HIS A 135 4.30 10.05 11.70
N LEU A 136 5.52 9.75 11.24
CA LEU A 136 6.73 10.21 11.91
C LEU A 136 6.82 11.74 11.90
N PRO A 137 7.27 12.35 13.01
CA PRO A 137 7.40 13.80 13.14
C PRO A 137 8.36 14.37 12.09
N TYR A 138 7.95 15.45 11.44
CA TYR A 138 8.78 16.21 10.53
C TYR A 138 8.42 17.69 10.61
N ARG A 139 9.40 18.53 10.94
CA ARG A 139 9.18 19.97 11.16
C ARG A 139 8.06 20.23 12.17
N LYS A 140 6.96 20.84 11.73
CA LYS A 140 5.80 21.19 12.57
C LYS A 140 4.64 20.18 12.45
N SER A 141 4.81 19.08 11.71
CA SER A 141 3.77 18.09 11.49
C SER A 141 4.39 16.70 11.22
N THR A 142 3.93 15.97 10.21
CA THR A 142 4.37 14.60 9.90
C THR A 142 4.99 14.51 8.50
N PHE A 143 5.69 13.42 8.18
CA PHE A 143 6.19 13.20 6.82
C PHE A 143 5.06 13.32 5.79
N GLU A 144 3.92 12.67 6.02
CA GLU A 144 2.78 12.69 5.11
C GLU A 144 2.27 14.11 4.82
N ASP A 145 2.20 14.97 5.84
CA ASP A 145 1.71 16.35 5.69
C ASP A 145 2.62 17.22 4.82
N TYR A 146 3.87 16.79 4.61
CA TYR A 146 4.83 17.52 3.77
C TYR A 146 5.06 16.88 2.41
N ILE A 147 5.06 15.54 2.30
CA ILE A 147 5.39 14.86 1.05
C ILE A 147 4.24 14.09 0.41
N GLY A 148 3.09 13.94 1.08
CA GLY A 148 1.83 13.50 0.50
C GLY A 148 1.16 14.60 -0.34
N LEU A 149 -0.02 14.32 -0.88
CA LEU A 149 -0.79 15.25 -1.72
C LEU A 149 -1.08 16.57 -1.01
N ARG A 150 -1.46 16.55 0.28
CA ARG A 150 -1.68 17.76 1.08
C ARG A 150 -0.47 18.69 1.11
N GLY A 151 0.72 18.12 1.24
CA GLY A 151 1.96 18.89 1.20
C GLY A 151 2.22 19.51 -0.17
N LEU A 152 1.96 18.75 -1.22
CA LEU A 152 2.06 19.23 -2.60
C LEU A 152 1.11 20.41 -2.86
N ASP A 153 -0.14 20.32 -2.45
CA ASP A 153 -1.16 21.36 -2.62
C ASP A 153 -0.83 22.61 -1.79
N LYS A 154 -0.42 22.43 -0.53
CA LYS A 154 -0.11 23.52 0.40
C LYS A 154 1.16 24.29 0.05
N TYR A 155 2.22 23.62 -0.35
CA TYR A 155 3.54 24.23 -0.50
C TYR A 155 3.98 24.40 -1.96
N GLY A 156 3.23 23.84 -2.91
CA GLY A 156 3.53 23.84 -4.33
C GLY A 156 4.71 22.94 -4.71
N LYS A 157 4.81 22.60 -6.00
CA LYS A 157 5.75 21.60 -6.56
C LYS A 157 7.21 21.86 -6.17
N LYS A 158 7.67 23.14 -6.17
CA LYS A 158 9.08 23.47 -5.90
C LYS A 158 9.51 23.15 -4.46
N LYS A 159 8.68 23.50 -3.47
CA LYS A 159 8.97 23.23 -2.05
C LYS A 159 8.73 21.75 -1.75
N TRP A 160 7.66 21.17 -2.28
CA TRP A 160 7.34 19.75 -2.12
C TRP A 160 8.50 18.85 -2.57
N ARG A 161 9.11 19.11 -3.74
CA ARG A 161 10.29 18.37 -4.20
C ARG A 161 11.45 18.41 -3.21
N ARG A 162 11.70 19.57 -2.59
CA ARG A 162 12.74 19.69 -1.57
C ARG A 162 12.43 18.88 -0.32
N PHE A 163 11.15 18.82 0.08
CA PHE A 163 10.73 18.00 1.20
C PHE A 163 10.87 16.51 0.87
N VAL A 164 10.52 16.08 -0.33
CA VAL A 164 10.73 14.69 -0.77
C VAL A 164 12.21 14.33 -0.70
N GLN A 165 13.10 15.17 -1.20
CA GLN A 165 14.54 14.95 -1.12
C GLN A 165 15.04 14.87 0.34
N ASP A 166 14.64 15.80 1.20
CA ASP A 166 15.08 15.82 2.61
C ASP A 166 14.56 14.62 3.39
N VAL A 167 13.28 14.28 3.25
CA VAL A 167 12.69 13.11 3.92
C VAL A 167 13.32 11.81 3.41
N THR A 168 13.50 11.67 2.11
CA THR A 168 14.14 10.47 1.53
C THR A 168 15.58 10.32 2.03
N ALA A 169 16.36 11.41 2.07
CA ALA A 169 17.74 11.37 2.58
C ALA A 169 17.79 10.92 4.06
N ARG A 170 16.86 11.41 4.89
CA ARG A 170 16.76 10.98 6.30
C ARG A 170 16.43 9.50 6.43
N LEU A 171 15.52 9.00 5.59
CA LEU A 171 15.12 7.60 5.60
C LEU A 171 16.24 6.71 5.05
N ILE A 172 16.99 7.15 4.05
CA ILE A 172 18.20 6.46 3.58
C ILE A 172 19.22 6.33 4.72
N ALA A 173 19.50 7.42 5.43
CA ALA A 173 20.44 7.40 6.56
C ALA A 173 19.96 6.54 7.74
N ALA A 174 18.65 6.42 7.95
CA ALA A 174 18.08 5.63 9.04
C ALA A 174 17.99 4.12 8.72
N PHE A 175 17.65 3.77 7.49
CA PHE A 175 17.42 2.39 7.08
C PHE A 175 18.60 1.77 6.35
N GLU A 176 19.52 2.58 5.82
CA GLU A 176 20.67 2.13 5.02
C GLU A 176 20.29 1.10 3.93
N PRO A 177 19.30 1.42 3.05
CA PRO A 177 18.87 0.51 2.00
C PRO A 177 19.87 0.46 0.87
N ASP A 178 19.92 -0.65 0.13
CA ASP A 178 20.66 -0.75 -1.13
C ASP A 178 19.97 0.07 -2.23
N GLU A 179 18.63 0.17 -2.17
CA GLU A 179 17.81 0.89 -3.15
C GLU A 179 16.58 1.49 -2.48
N VAL A 180 16.17 2.66 -2.94
CA VAL A 180 14.85 3.24 -2.62
C VAL A 180 13.98 3.27 -3.86
N VAL A 181 12.76 2.75 -3.76
CA VAL A 181 11.76 2.88 -4.83
C VAL A 181 10.74 3.94 -4.45
N LEU A 182 10.62 4.96 -5.29
CA LEU A 182 9.58 5.97 -5.17
C LEU A 182 8.40 5.58 -6.05
N GLY A 183 7.31 5.13 -5.43
CA GLY A 183 6.05 4.79 -6.08
C GLY A 183 4.97 5.85 -5.87
N GLY A 184 3.74 5.51 -6.32
CA GLY A 184 2.57 6.38 -6.18
C GLY A 184 2.42 7.44 -7.28
N GLY A 185 1.22 7.95 -7.40
CA GLY A 185 0.82 8.82 -8.53
C GLY A 185 1.54 10.16 -8.63
N ASN A 186 2.25 10.63 -7.59
CA ASN A 186 2.94 11.91 -7.61
C ASN A 186 4.43 11.84 -8.00
N VAL A 187 4.99 10.66 -8.21
CA VAL A 187 6.42 10.49 -8.57
C VAL A 187 6.78 11.22 -9.86
N HIS A 188 5.89 11.21 -10.86
CA HIS A 188 6.08 11.92 -12.14
C HIS A 188 6.25 13.45 -11.98
N ARG A 189 5.91 14.00 -10.81
CA ARG A 189 6.08 15.43 -10.51
C ARG A 189 7.49 15.77 -10.03
N LEU A 190 8.32 14.78 -9.71
CA LEU A 190 9.75 14.97 -9.44
C LEU A 190 10.47 15.28 -10.75
N LYS A 191 11.37 16.28 -10.74
CA LYS A 191 12.24 16.58 -11.89
C LYS A 191 13.44 15.63 -11.92
N GLU A 192 13.98 15.39 -10.72
CA GLU A 192 15.12 14.54 -10.46
C GLU A 192 14.81 13.65 -9.27
N LEU A 193 15.23 12.42 -9.33
CA LEU A 193 15.11 11.50 -8.22
C LEU A 193 16.24 11.72 -7.21
N PRO A 194 15.97 11.57 -5.89
CA PRO A 194 17.04 11.59 -4.89
C PRO A 194 18.08 10.49 -5.16
N PRO A 195 19.31 10.61 -4.62
CA PRO A 195 20.32 9.54 -4.70
C PRO A 195 19.78 8.19 -4.23
N LEU A 196 20.26 7.09 -4.79
CA LEU A 196 19.83 5.71 -4.54
C LEU A 196 18.35 5.44 -4.88
N CYS A 197 17.64 6.41 -5.48
CA CYS A 197 16.21 6.25 -5.81
C CYS A 197 16.00 5.90 -7.27
N ARG A 198 15.01 5.05 -7.52
CA ARG A 198 14.37 4.90 -8.84
C ARG A 198 12.87 5.09 -8.74
N ALA A 199 12.24 5.41 -9.86
CA ALA A 199 10.79 5.41 -9.95
C ALA A 199 10.25 3.97 -10.00
N GLY A 200 9.18 3.72 -9.27
CA GLY A 200 8.33 2.54 -9.40
C GLY A 200 7.28 2.73 -10.49
N ASP A 201 6.62 1.65 -10.83
CA ASP A 201 5.53 1.61 -11.79
C ASP A 201 4.19 1.37 -11.07
N ASN A 202 3.11 1.97 -11.55
CA ASN A 202 1.77 1.70 -11.02
C ASN A 202 1.31 0.25 -11.26
N ALA A 203 1.86 -0.44 -12.27
CA ALA A 203 1.64 -1.87 -12.48
C ALA A 203 2.30 -2.76 -11.41
N ASP A 204 3.21 -2.22 -10.61
CA ASP A 204 3.87 -2.96 -9.53
C ASP A 204 2.88 -3.48 -8.48
N ALA A 205 1.73 -2.82 -8.27
CA ALA A 205 0.69 -3.33 -7.39
C ALA A 205 0.19 -4.71 -7.86
N PHE A 206 -0.05 -4.88 -9.15
CA PHE A 206 -0.48 -6.17 -9.71
C PHE A 206 0.63 -7.22 -9.68
N ARG A 207 1.86 -6.85 -10.07
CA ARG A 207 3.03 -7.76 -9.98
C ARG A 207 3.23 -8.24 -8.55
N GLY A 208 3.10 -7.35 -7.56
CA GLY A 208 3.20 -7.69 -6.15
C GLY A 208 2.10 -8.62 -5.69
N GLY A 209 0.87 -8.38 -6.13
CA GLY A 209 -0.26 -9.26 -5.83
C GLY A 209 -0.07 -10.68 -6.39
N PHE A 210 0.47 -10.84 -7.59
CA PHE A 210 0.82 -12.15 -8.15
C PHE A 210 1.94 -12.82 -7.34
N ARG A 211 3.02 -12.09 -7.02
CA ARG A 211 4.15 -12.59 -6.23
C ARG A 211 3.79 -13.09 -4.83
N LEU A 212 2.68 -12.64 -4.26
CA LEU A 212 2.22 -13.17 -2.97
C LEU A 212 1.93 -14.68 -2.98
N TRP A 213 1.74 -15.28 -4.16
CA TRP A 213 1.43 -16.69 -4.33
C TRP A 213 2.59 -17.51 -4.90
N GLU A 214 3.70 -16.88 -5.26
CA GLU A 214 4.91 -17.55 -5.68
C GLU A 214 5.54 -18.28 -4.49
N THR A 215 5.95 -19.53 -4.69
CA THR A 215 6.50 -20.40 -3.63
C THR A 215 7.97 -20.11 -3.32
N HIS A 216 8.66 -19.34 -4.17
CA HIS A 216 10.09 -19.07 -4.07
C HIS A 216 10.35 -17.56 -4.05
N GLY A 217 10.89 -17.06 -2.95
CA GLY A 217 11.56 -15.76 -2.89
C GLY A 217 10.94 -14.65 -2.06
N VAL A 218 9.68 -14.76 -1.63
CA VAL A 218 9.08 -13.73 -0.78
C VAL A 218 8.39 -14.36 0.42
N SER A 219 8.99 -14.22 1.56
CA SER A 219 8.42 -14.62 2.84
C SER A 219 7.89 -13.35 3.55
N ARG A 220 6.72 -13.44 4.13
CA ARG A 220 6.27 -12.44 5.11
C ARG A 220 6.95 -12.76 6.43
N VAL A 221 7.56 -11.77 7.08
CA VAL A 221 7.92 -11.92 8.49
C VAL A 221 6.63 -12.24 9.24
N PRO A 222 6.52 -13.39 9.92
CA PRO A 222 5.34 -13.68 10.70
C PRO A 222 5.19 -12.57 11.74
N ALA A 223 4.14 -11.78 11.63
CA ALA A 223 3.81 -10.83 12.68
C ALA A 223 3.44 -11.66 13.92
N SER A 224 4.40 -11.89 14.81
CA SER A 224 4.09 -12.33 16.15
C SER A 224 3.24 -11.23 16.78
N PRO A 225 2.01 -11.51 17.21
CA PRO A 225 1.22 -10.49 17.86
C PRO A 225 1.87 -10.18 19.18
N VAL A 226 2.53 -9.04 19.27
CA VAL A 226 2.82 -8.45 20.57
C VAL A 226 1.46 -8.12 21.17
N PRO A 227 1.10 -8.64 22.36
CA PRO A 227 -0.13 -8.29 23.03
C PRO A 227 -0.31 -6.76 23.06
N GLY A 228 -1.47 -6.26 22.65
CA GLY A 228 -1.75 -4.82 22.63
C GLY A 228 -1.37 -4.07 21.33
N THR A 229 -0.75 -4.69 20.34
CA THR A 229 -0.37 -4.01 19.08
C THR A 229 -1.56 -3.32 18.41
N LYS A 230 -2.72 -3.98 18.35
CA LYS A 230 -3.95 -3.39 17.77
C LYS A 230 -4.39 -2.13 18.54
N GLU A 231 -4.35 -2.17 19.88
CA GLU A 231 -4.69 -1.03 20.75
C GLU A 231 -3.69 0.12 20.58
N ILE A 232 -2.41 -0.16 20.50
CA ILE A 232 -1.37 0.85 20.31
C ILE A 232 -1.57 1.56 18.96
N ILE A 233 -1.80 0.82 17.89
CA ILE A 233 -2.06 1.36 16.56
C ILE A 233 -3.33 2.22 16.57
N LYS A 234 -4.43 1.74 17.18
CA LYS A 234 -5.68 2.49 17.31
C LYS A 234 -5.47 3.80 18.09
N ARG A 235 -4.85 3.76 19.27
CA ARG A 235 -4.61 4.94 20.13
C ARG A 235 -3.76 6.01 19.45
N HIS A 236 -2.72 5.65 18.73
CA HIS A 236 -1.85 6.61 18.02
C HIS A 236 -2.59 7.28 16.86
N LYS A 237 -3.31 6.53 16.04
CA LYS A 237 -4.07 7.11 14.92
C LYS A 237 -5.21 8.02 15.40
N THR A 238 -5.90 7.69 16.48
CA THR A 238 -6.95 8.54 17.08
C THR A 238 -6.36 9.86 17.59
N LYS A 239 -5.21 9.85 18.26
CA LYS A 239 -4.54 11.08 18.74
C LYS A 239 -4.06 12.00 17.60
N ILE A 240 -3.67 11.45 16.46
CA ILE A 240 -3.24 12.23 15.30
C ILE A 240 -4.44 12.88 14.60
N THR A 241 -5.58 12.20 14.56
CA THR A 241 -6.82 12.73 13.95
C THR A 241 -7.53 13.77 14.80
N SER A 242 -7.42 13.72 16.14
CA SER A 242 -8.02 14.71 17.05
C SER A 242 -7.24 16.04 17.15
N ARG A 243 -6.04 16.12 16.58
CA ARG A 243 -5.22 17.34 16.51
C ARG A 243 -5.30 18.08 15.17
N LYS A 244 -6.19 17.67 14.31
CA LYS A 244 -6.53 18.29 13.01
C LYS A 244 -7.93 18.85 13.03
#